data_21015e0cfba3db72ce314a20749b90c5
#
_entry.id   21015e0cfba3db72ce314a20749b90c5
#
_cell.length_a   1.000
_cell.length_b   1.000
_cell.length_c   1.000
_cell.angle_alpha   90.00
_cell.angle_beta   90.00
_cell.angle_gamma   90.00
#
_symmetry.space_group_name_H-M   'P 1'
#
loop_
_entity.id
_entity.type
_entity.pdbx_description
1 polymer ?
#
loop_
_entity_poly.entity_id
_entity_poly.type
_entity_poly.pdbx_seq_one_letter_code
_entity_poly.pdbx_strand_id
1 'polypeptide(L)'
;MTDKEIVQALRCCKFGLPCEKCPVVGKKDCFEEVNTEAAELIERLTAENTALREKQRWIPVTERMPEERILVNVVWVNRAPEPYYERIKNVPFSGTACFYRENWYWDSPVVLDMLAEYGEDASDLVDEAVEITNWMPLPEAPEEGGKA
;
A
#
# COMPACT_ATOMS: atom_id res chain seq x y z
N MET A 1 -8.18 27.64 -6.47
CA MET A 1 -9.16 27.30 -5.38
C MET A 1 -8.62 26.13 -4.57
N THR A 2 -9.08 25.99 -3.33
CA THR A 2 -8.86 24.76 -2.57
C THR A 2 -9.83 23.66 -3.02
N ASP A 3 -9.51 22.38 -2.78
CA ASP A 3 -10.36 21.24 -3.14
C ASP A 3 -11.80 21.39 -2.58
N LYS A 4 -11.89 21.92 -1.35
CA LYS A 4 -13.21 22.17 -0.71
C LYS A 4 -14.01 23.26 -1.42
N GLU A 5 -13.36 24.30 -1.89
CA GLU A 5 -14.00 25.39 -2.65
C GLU A 5 -14.44 24.91 -4.03
N ILE A 6 -13.66 24.07 -4.70
CA ILE A 6 -14.04 23.44 -5.98
C ILE A 6 -15.31 22.62 -5.79
N VAL A 7 -15.33 21.73 -4.80
CA VAL A 7 -16.51 20.89 -4.49
C VAL A 7 -17.73 21.73 -4.13
N GLN A 8 -17.55 22.81 -3.37
CA GLN A 8 -18.63 23.72 -3.02
C GLN A 8 -19.18 24.44 -4.25
N ALA A 9 -18.32 24.93 -5.13
CA ALA A 9 -18.72 25.61 -6.37
C ALA A 9 -19.50 24.67 -7.30
N LEU A 10 -19.05 23.43 -7.49
CA LEU A 10 -19.75 22.40 -8.27
C LEU A 10 -21.14 22.11 -7.71
N ARG A 11 -21.30 22.05 -6.37
CA ARG A 11 -22.59 21.84 -5.72
C ARG A 11 -23.53 23.02 -5.95
N CYS A 12 -23.03 24.25 -5.87
CA CYS A 12 -23.83 25.45 -6.17
C CYS A 12 -24.37 25.41 -7.60
N CYS A 13 -23.51 25.08 -8.58
CA CYS A 13 -23.92 24.99 -9.99
C CYS A 13 -24.94 23.87 -10.24
N LYS A 14 -24.75 22.69 -9.63
CA LYS A 14 -25.62 21.52 -9.84
C LYS A 14 -27.03 21.69 -9.24
N PHE A 15 -27.13 22.27 -8.06
CA PHE A 15 -28.38 22.31 -7.30
C PHE A 15 -29.12 23.65 -7.39
N GLY A 16 -28.64 24.55 -8.25
CA GLY A 16 -29.26 25.89 -8.39
C GLY A 16 -29.26 26.69 -7.09
N LEU A 17 -28.26 26.46 -6.23
CA LEU A 17 -28.12 27.23 -5.00
C LEU A 17 -27.83 28.69 -5.32
N PRO A 18 -28.28 29.65 -4.47
CA PRO A 18 -28.00 31.05 -4.70
C PRO A 18 -26.51 31.31 -4.89
N CYS A 19 -26.14 32.01 -5.95
CA CYS A 19 -24.75 32.35 -6.27
C CYS A 19 -24.03 33.08 -5.13
N GLU A 20 -24.74 33.73 -4.25
CA GLU A 20 -24.21 34.42 -3.05
C GLU A 20 -23.39 33.50 -2.13
N LYS A 21 -23.63 32.19 -2.14
CA LYS A 21 -22.92 31.19 -1.36
C LYS A 21 -21.83 30.45 -2.15
N CYS A 22 -21.64 30.81 -3.41
CA CYS A 22 -20.66 30.19 -4.28
C CYS A 22 -19.27 30.82 -4.08
N PRO A 23 -18.19 30.03 -3.91
CA PRO A 23 -16.83 30.57 -3.77
C PRO A 23 -16.34 31.42 -4.96
N VAL A 24 -16.95 31.23 -6.14
CA VAL A 24 -16.62 31.96 -7.38
C VAL A 24 -17.67 33.00 -7.75
N VAL A 25 -18.47 33.45 -6.80
CA VAL A 25 -19.51 34.48 -7.02
C VAL A 25 -18.89 35.74 -7.62
N GLY A 26 -19.56 36.32 -8.63
CA GLY A 26 -19.14 37.56 -9.29
C GLY A 26 -18.08 37.43 -10.35
N LYS A 27 -17.53 36.22 -10.62
CA LYS A 27 -16.64 35.98 -11.75
C LYS A 27 -17.45 35.79 -13.05
N LYS A 28 -16.97 36.39 -14.13
CA LYS A 28 -17.69 36.46 -15.41
C LYS A 28 -17.84 35.09 -16.07
N ASP A 29 -16.81 34.23 -15.90
CA ASP A 29 -16.73 32.90 -16.49
C ASP A 29 -16.60 31.81 -15.40
N CYS A 30 -17.39 31.97 -14.31
CA CYS A 30 -17.28 31.10 -13.13
C CYS A 30 -17.48 29.60 -13.45
N PHE A 31 -18.31 29.28 -14.44
CA PHE A 31 -18.54 27.89 -14.83
C PHE A 31 -17.34 27.25 -15.50
N GLU A 32 -16.67 27.96 -16.40
CA GLU A 32 -15.47 27.48 -17.07
C GLU A 32 -14.29 27.32 -16.09
N GLU A 33 -14.11 28.32 -15.20
CA GLU A 33 -13.09 28.25 -14.16
C GLU A 33 -13.31 27.05 -13.22
N VAL A 34 -14.53 26.84 -12.74
CA VAL A 34 -14.86 25.71 -11.86
C VAL A 34 -14.65 24.37 -12.57
N ASN A 35 -15.02 24.25 -13.84
CA ASN A 35 -14.81 23.01 -14.59
C ASN A 35 -13.31 22.73 -14.83
N THR A 36 -12.53 23.74 -15.14
CA THR A 36 -11.06 23.58 -15.32
C THR A 36 -10.41 23.12 -14.02
N GLU A 37 -10.67 23.80 -12.92
CA GLU A 37 -10.13 23.43 -11.60
C GLU A 37 -10.62 22.05 -11.14
N ALA A 38 -11.86 21.68 -11.46
CA ALA A 38 -12.37 20.36 -11.16
C ALA A 38 -11.69 19.26 -11.99
N ALA A 39 -11.41 19.51 -13.26
CA ALA A 39 -10.67 18.57 -14.11
C ALA A 39 -9.26 18.34 -13.57
N GLU A 40 -8.53 19.41 -13.25
CA GLU A 40 -7.18 19.34 -12.66
C GLU A 40 -7.19 18.59 -11.31
N LEU A 41 -8.19 18.85 -10.48
CA LEU A 41 -8.36 18.13 -9.20
C LEU A 41 -8.58 16.62 -9.43
N ILE A 42 -9.44 16.25 -10.38
CA ILE A 42 -9.71 14.85 -10.70
C ILE A 42 -8.44 14.17 -11.23
N GLU A 43 -7.70 14.80 -12.12
CA GLU A 43 -6.45 14.29 -12.66
C GLU A 43 -5.42 14.06 -11.56
N ARG A 44 -5.22 15.03 -10.66
CA ARG A 44 -4.33 14.92 -9.52
C ARG A 44 -4.74 13.77 -8.60
N LEU A 45 -6.00 13.72 -8.16
CA LEU A 45 -6.49 12.66 -7.27
C LEU A 45 -6.43 11.27 -7.93
N THR A 46 -6.63 11.20 -9.24
CA THR A 46 -6.49 9.94 -9.99
C THR A 46 -5.03 9.47 -10.01
N ALA A 47 -4.09 10.38 -10.25
CA ALA A 47 -2.66 10.06 -10.22
C ALA A 47 -2.20 9.63 -8.82
N GLU A 48 -2.61 10.36 -7.77
CA GLU A 48 -2.31 10.00 -6.38
C GLU A 48 -2.89 8.63 -6.01
N ASN A 49 -4.15 8.36 -6.41
CA ASN A 49 -4.81 7.09 -6.12
C ASN A 49 -4.10 5.92 -6.84
N THR A 50 -3.68 6.14 -8.08
CA THR A 50 -2.90 5.15 -8.84
C THR A 50 -1.56 4.88 -8.17
N ALA A 51 -0.84 5.91 -7.76
CA ALA A 51 0.44 5.78 -7.06
C ALA A 51 0.29 5.04 -5.72
N LEU A 52 -0.78 5.34 -4.95
CA LEU A 52 -1.07 4.64 -3.70
C LEU A 52 -1.41 3.15 -3.92
N ARG A 53 -2.20 2.86 -4.95
CA ARG A 53 -2.53 1.46 -5.31
C ARG A 53 -1.30 0.67 -5.72
N GLU A 54 -0.39 1.28 -6.50
CA GLU A 54 0.88 0.63 -6.88
C GLU A 54 1.78 0.37 -5.67
N LYS A 55 1.85 1.29 -4.70
CA LYS A 55 2.59 1.08 -3.44
C LYS A 55 2.01 -0.06 -2.59
N GLN A 56 0.71 -0.33 -2.69
CA GLN A 56 0.01 -1.36 -1.93
C GLN A 56 -0.30 -2.63 -2.73
N ARG A 57 0.26 -2.75 -3.93
CA ARG A 57 0.04 -3.91 -4.79
C ARG A 57 0.83 -5.12 -4.28
N TRP A 58 0.16 -6.26 -4.22
CA TRP A 58 0.85 -7.54 -4.07
C TRP A 58 1.67 -7.85 -5.31
N ILE A 59 2.96 -8.04 -5.15
CA ILE A 59 3.91 -8.32 -6.22
C ILE A 59 4.20 -9.82 -6.22
N PRO A 60 3.91 -10.56 -7.30
CA PRO A 60 4.33 -11.95 -7.41
C PRO A 60 5.85 -12.07 -7.31
N VAL A 61 6.35 -13.06 -6.57
CA VAL A 61 7.80 -13.32 -6.46
C VAL A 61 8.43 -13.64 -7.83
N THR A 62 7.62 -14.16 -8.76
CA THR A 62 8.03 -14.42 -10.14
C THR A 62 8.18 -13.15 -10.99
N GLU A 63 7.56 -12.06 -10.61
CA GLU A 63 7.71 -10.76 -11.28
C GLU A 63 8.96 -10.05 -10.78
N ARG A 64 9.12 -9.95 -9.47
CA ARG A 64 10.25 -9.27 -8.82
C ARG A 64 10.39 -9.74 -7.37
N MET A 65 11.62 -9.93 -6.94
CA MET A 65 11.96 -10.16 -5.53
C MET A 65 12.08 -8.84 -4.77
N PRO A 66 11.83 -8.80 -3.46
CA PRO A 66 12.12 -7.64 -2.64
C PRO A 66 13.63 -7.42 -2.49
N GLU A 67 13.99 -6.24 -2.00
CA GLU A 67 15.37 -5.98 -1.60
C GLU A 67 15.76 -6.87 -0.41
N GLU A 68 17.00 -7.33 -0.41
CA GLU A 68 17.52 -8.18 0.67
C GLU A 68 17.53 -7.45 2.01
N ARG A 69 17.26 -8.18 3.08
CA ARG A 69 17.25 -7.71 4.48
C ARG A 69 16.19 -6.66 4.80
N ILE A 70 15.21 -6.48 3.93
CA ILE A 70 14.06 -5.61 4.21
C ILE A 70 12.86 -6.48 4.56
N LEU A 71 12.21 -6.15 5.68
CA LEU A 71 10.95 -6.80 6.05
C LEU A 71 9.84 -6.36 5.10
N VAL A 72 9.08 -7.32 4.64
CA VAL A 72 7.95 -7.15 3.73
C VAL A 72 6.76 -7.99 4.18
N ASN A 73 5.57 -7.56 3.84
CA ASN A 73 4.41 -8.44 3.96
C ASN A 73 4.49 -9.49 2.86
N VAL A 74 4.12 -10.71 3.19
CA VAL A 74 4.13 -11.85 2.26
C VAL A 74 2.80 -12.59 2.26
N VAL A 75 2.48 -13.17 1.11
CA VAL A 75 1.45 -14.23 1.00
C VAL A 75 2.19 -15.54 0.82
N TRP A 76 1.84 -16.52 1.61
CA TRP A 76 2.44 -17.83 1.58
C TRP A 76 1.41 -18.95 1.57
N VAL A 77 1.79 -20.10 1.05
CA VAL A 77 1.00 -21.33 1.04
C VAL A 77 1.86 -22.49 1.53
N ASN A 78 1.29 -23.40 2.30
CA ASN A 78 1.95 -24.65 2.61
C ASN A 78 1.57 -25.70 1.55
N ARG A 79 2.55 -26.23 0.84
CA ARG A 79 2.36 -27.21 -0.23
C ARG A 79 2.33 -28.65 0.26
N ALA A 80 2.99 -28.92 1.38
CA ALA A 80 3.13 -30.25 1.95
C ALA A 80 3.04 -30.21 3.48
N PRO A 81 1.90 -29.79 4.05
CA PRO A 81 1.74 -29.78 5.50
C PRO A 81 1.77 -31.21 6.05
N GLU A 82 2.14 -31.32 7.32
CA GLU A 82 1.99 -32.58 8.06
C GLU A 82 0.55 -33.10 7.95
N PRO A 83 0.32 -34.42 7.94
CA PRO A 83 -1.02 -35.00 7.78
C PRO A 83 -2.07 -34.46 8.75
N TYR A 84 -1.62 -34.07 9.93
CA TYR A 84 -2.48 -33.44 10.94
C TYR A 84 -3.02 -32.07 10.53
N TYR A 85 -2.31 -31.37 9.66
CA TYR A 85 -2.64 -30.04 9.15
C TYR A 85 -3.10 -30.03 7.69
N GLU A 86 -3.51 -31.15 7.13
CA GLU A 86 -3.91 -31.27 5.70
C GLU A 86 -4.91 -30.17 5.26
N ARG A 87 -5.71 -29.63 6.18
CA ARG A 87 -6.69 -28.58 5.89
C ARG A 87 -6.08 -27.24 5.45
N ILE A 88 -4.81 -26.99 5.77
CA ILE A 88 -4.12 -25.74 5.37
C ILE A 88 -3.38 -25.87 4.04
N LYS A 89 -3.38 -27.05 3.45
CA LYS A 89 -2.69 -27.29 2.18
C LYS A 89 -3.20 -26.38 1.08
N ASN A 90 -2.30 -25.66 0.47
CA ASN A 90 -2.58 -24.70 -0.58
C ASN A 90 -3.54 -23.53 -0.20
N VAL A 91 -3.83 -23.38 1.07
CA VAL A 91 -4.60 -22.21 1.55
C VAL A 91 -3.64 -21.02 1.70
N PRO A 92 -3.97 -19.86 1.12
CA PRO A 92 -3.12 -18.67 1.25
C PRO A 92 -3.25 -18.06 2.64
N PHE A 93 -2.10 -17.73 3.22
CA PHE A 93 -1.97 -16.98 4.46
C PHE A 93 -1.10 -15.74 4.24
N SER A 94 -1.23 -14.76 5.10
CA SER A 94 -0.37 -13.60 5.13
C SER A 94 0.55 -13.62 6.35
N GLY A 95 1.71 -13.03 6.20
CA GLY A 95 2.69 -12.90 7.26
C GLY A 95 3.70 -11.81 6.93
N THR A 96 4.74 -11.71 7.73
CA THR A 96 5.88 -10.83 7.50
C THR A 96 7.16 -11.65 7.43
N ALA A 97 7.97 -11.38 6.42
CA ALA A 97 9.23 -12.08 6.20
C ALA A 97 10.27 -11.15 5.58
N CYS A 98 11.53 -11.54 5.61
CA CYS A 98 12.59 -10.91 4.83
C CYS A 98 13.26 -11.91 3.88
N PHE A 99 13.76 -11.39 2.77
CA PHE A 99 14.52 -12.15 1.79
C PHE A 99 16.01 -11.88 1.96
N TYR A 100 16.82 -12.93 1.99
CA TYR A 100 18.28 -12.82 2.07
C TYR A 100 18.97 -14.04 1.49
N ARG A 101 19.92 -13.85 0.56
CA ARG A 101 20.72 -14.91 -0.09
C ARG A 101 19.88 -16.11 -0.56
N GLU A 102 18.88 -15.81 -1.41
CA GLU A 102 17.97 -16.81 -2.00
C GLU A 102 17.01 -17.51 -1.03
N ASN A 103 17.04 -17.15 0.26
CA ASN A 103 16.17 -17.72 1.30
C ASN A 103 15.22 -16.70 1.88
N TRP A 104 14.09 -17.19 2.36
CA TRP A 104 13.13 -16.42 3.13
C TRP A 104 13.22 -16.73 4.63
N TYR A 105 13.09 -15.70 5.44
CA TYR A 105 13.13 -15.79 6.90
C TYR A 105 11.90 -15.12 7.47
N TRP A 106 11.22 -15.81 8.40
CA TRP A 106 10.11 -15.20 9.10
C TRP A 106 10.54 -14.01 9.94
N ASP A 107 9.65 -13.02 10.07
CA ASP A 107 9.88 -11.91 10.98
C ASP A 107 9.93 -12.39 12.43
N SER A 108 11.06 -12.15 13.06
CA SER A 108 11.23 -12.29 14.50
C SER A 108 12.01 -11.09 15.04
N PRO A 109 11.91 -10.79 16.34
CA PRO A 109 12.60 -9.64 16.95
C PRO A 109 14.12 -9.60 16.74
N VAL A 110 14.70 -10.74 16.39
CA VAL A 110 16.16 -10.90 16.28
C VAL A 110 16.62 -11.26 14.85
N VAL A 111 15.71 -11.52 13.92
CA VAL A 111 16.09 -12.04 12.60
C VAL A 111 17.04 -11.11 11.84
N LEU A 112 16.77 -9.81 11.85
CA LEU A 112 17.61 -8.85 11.13
C LEU A 112 19.00 -8.71 11.78
N ASP A 113 19.07 -8.72 13.10
CA ASP A 113 20.35 -8.68 13.84
C ASP A 113 21.14 -9.97 13.62
N MET A 114 20.47 -11.12 13.67
CA MET A 114 21.09 -12.42 13.40
C MET A 114 21.65 -12.51 11.99
N LEU A 115 20.90 -12.07 10.98
CA LEU A 115 21.37 -12.05 9.59
C LEU A 115 22.57 -11.09 9.40
N ALA A 116 22.63 -10.01 10.18
CA ALA A 116 23.75 -9.08 10.14
C ALA A 116 25.03 -9.64 10.79
N GLU A 117 24.91 -10.34 11.92
CA GLU A 117 26.04 -10.81 12.71
C GLU A 117 26.48 -12.26 12.38
N TYR A 118 25.52 -13.16 12.19
CA TYR A 118 25.76 -14.60 12.11
C TYR A 118 25.47 -15.22 10.75
N GLY A 119 24.99 -14.44 9.80
CA GLY A 119 24.71 -14.94 8.43
C GLY A 119 23.51 -15.87 8.36
N GLU A 120 23.72 -17.08 7.81
CA GLU A 120 22.64 -18.00 7.45
C GLU A 120 22.09 -18.87 8.59
N ASP A 121 22.61 -18.75 9.79
CA ASP A 121 22.27 -19.61 10.93
C ASP A 121 21.00 -19.13 11.69
N ALA A 122 20.05 -18.57 10.96
CA ALA A 122 18.81 -18.09 11.55
C ALA A 122 17.81 -19.25 11.73
N SER A 123 17.33 -19.41 12.95
CA SER A 123 16.29 -20.40 13.32
C SER A 123 14.93 -20.14 12.67
N ASP A 124 14.76 -18.99 12.01
CA ASP A 124 13.50 -18.50 11.44
C ASP A 124 13.44 -18.68 9.92
N LEU A 125 14.26 -19.58 9.37
CA LEU A 125 14.19 -19.97 7.97
C LEU A 125 12.81 -20.50 7.62
N VAL A 126 12.25 -20.04 6.54
CA VAL A 126 10.96 -20.53 6.05
C VAL A 126 11.14 -21.98 5.58
N ASP A 127 10.26 -22.86 6.08
CA ASP A 127 10.28 -24.28 5.77
C ASP A 127 10.13 -24.56 4.26
N GLU A 128 10.79 -25.60 3.75
CA GLU A 128 10.75 -25.98 2.34
C GLU A 128 9.34 -26.33 1.84
N ALA A 129 8.46 -26.76 2.72
CA ALA A 129 7.04 -27.02 2.39
C ALA A 129 6.23 -25.74 2.19
N VAL A 130 6.76 -24.59 2.58
CA VAL A 130 6.11 -23.28 2.50
C VAL A 130 6.64 -22.52 1.27
N GLU A 131 5.72 -22.12 0.42
CA GLU A 131 6.02 -21.28 -0.74
C GLU A 131 5.49 -19.87 -0.52
N ILE A 132 6.38 -18.87 -0.61
CA ILE A 132 6.00 -17.47 -0.66
C ILE A 132 5.66 -17.12 -2.11
N THR A 133 4.44 -16.68 -2.34
CA THR A 133 3.90 -16.42 -3.68
C THR A 133 3.92 -14.95 -4.06
N ASN A 134 3.65 -14.07 -3.11
CA ASN A 134 3.56 -12.63 -3.32
C ASN A 134 4.16 -11.88 -2.12
N TRP A 135 4.56 -10.67 -2.38
CA TRP A 135 5.03 -9.75 -1.35
C TRP A 135 4.55 -8.33 -1.62
N MET A 136 4.56 -7.48 -0.60
CA MET A 136 4.38 -6.04 -0.73
C MET A 136 5.17 -5.32 0.36
N PRO A 137 5.64 -4.08 0.12
CA PRO A 137 6.31 -3.29 1.14
C PRO A 137 5.44 -3.15 2.39
N LEU A 138 6.08 -3.04 3.56
CA LEU A 138 5.38 -2.66 4.77
C LEU A 138 4.85 -1.22 4.63
N PRO A 139 3.69 -0.91 5.22
CA PRO A 139 3.24 0.48 5.30
C PRO A 139 4.26 1.32 6.07
N GLU A 140 4.45 2.56 5.63
CA GLU A 140 5.26 3.52 6.37
C GLU A 140 4.69 3.68 7.78
N ALA A 141 5.59 3.72 8.79
CA ALA A 141 5.16 4.00 10.15
C ALA A 141 4.45 5.36 10.20
N PRO A 142 3.36 5.50 10.98
CA PRO A 142 2.73 6.79 11.14
C PRO A 142 3.77 7.77 11.67
N GLU A 143 3.88 8.94 11.03
CA GLU A 143 4.69 10.03 11.56
C GLU A 143 4.22 10.30 13.00
N GLU A 144 5.15 10.30 13.95
CA GLU A 144 4.83 10.69 15.31
C GLU A 144 4.20 12.08 15.23
N GLY A 145 2.90 12.14 15.53
CA GLY A 145 2.12 13.36 15.45
C GLY A 145 2.83 14.45 16.23
N GLY A 146 3.24 15.50 15.53
CA GLY A 146 3.87 16.65 16.15
C GLY A 146 3.06 17.04 17.38
N LYS A 147 3.74 17.11 18.51
CA LYS A 147 3.16 17.56 19.77
C LYS A 147 2.42 18.88 19.50
N ALA A 148 1.11 18.81 19.68
CA ALA A 148 0.28 20.01 19.77
C ALA A 148 0.67 20.81 21.02
#